data_56d11f1abbffd3eee5750ce732d43117
#
_entry.id   56d11f1abbffd3eee5750ce732d43117
#
_cell.length_a   1.000
_cell.length_b   1.000
_cell.length_c   1.000
_cell.angle_alpha   90.00
_cell.angle_beta   90.00
_cell.angle_gamma   90.00
#
_symmetry.space_group_name_H-M   'P 1'
#
loop_
_entity.id
_entity.type
_entity.pdbx_description
1 polymer ?
#
loop_
_entity_poly.entity_id
_entity_poly.type
_entity_poly.pdbx_seq_one_letter_code
_entity_poly.pdbx_strand_id
1 'polypeptide(L)'
;MEIFTDGSSFVRDGKRKAGNALVTAEQVLEAKSLPQGTSAQLAELVALTQALELSKGQRVNIYTDSKYAYLTLHARAEIWKERQFKTATGEPIKHFREIKRLLTAIYCPKEVAVMHCKGHSRDGSKAAEGNQLGDCQARKAAL
;
A
#
# COMPACT_ATOMS: atom_id res chain seq x y z
N MET A 1 -0.31 17.40 2.14
CA MET A 1 0.70 16.58 1.42
C MET A 1 -0.01 15.45 0.69
N GLU A 2 0.47 15.11 -0.49
CA GLU A 2 -0.08 14.03 -1.30
C GLU A 2 0.98 12.96 -1.51
N ILE A 3 0.69 11.72 -1.11
CA ILE A 3 1.60 10.58 -1.24
C ILE A 3 0.95 9.54 -2.14
N PHE A 4 1.73 9.02 -3.08
CA PHE A 4 1.33 7.93 -3.96
C PHE A 4 2.06 6.68 -3.51
N THR A 5 1.31 5.60 -3.26
CA THR A 5 1.87 4.34 -2.80
C THR A 5 1.77 3.30 -3.90
N ASP A 6 2.77 2.45 -4.01
CA ASP A 6 2.71 1.32 -4.92
C ASP A 6 3.52 0.14 -4.38
N GLY A 7 3.03 -1.05 -4.70
CA GLY A 7 3.72 -2.30 -4.42
C GLY A 7 3.89 -3.06 -5.72
N SER A 8 5.02 -3.69 -5.90
CA SER A 8 5.31 -4.49 -7.09
C SER A 8 5.76 -5.89 -6.69
N SER A 9 5.30 -6.89 -7.43
CA SER A 9 5.73 -8.26 -7.25
C SER A 9 5.76 -8.94 -8.61
N PHE A 10 6.88 -9.56 -8.95
CA PHE A 10 7.05 -10.26 -10.22
C PHE A 10 8.06 -11.39 -10.06
N VAL A 11 8.04 -12.32 -11.02
CA VAL A 11 8.99 -13.43 -11.05
C VAL A 11 10.13 -13.10 -11.99
N ARG A 12 11.35 -13.24 -11.50
CA ARG A 12 12.57 -13.06 -12.29
C ARG A 12 13.59 -14.13 -11.89
N ASP A 13 14.11 -14.82 -12.90
CA ASP A 13 15.06 -15.95 -12.69
C ASP A 13 14.51 -17.02 -11.75
N GLY A 14 13.19 -17.33 -11.90
CA GLY A 14 12.51 -18.33 -11.09
C GLY A 14 12.21 -17.91 -9.66
N LYS A 15 12.49 -16.67 -9.30
CA LYS A 15 12.26 -16.14 -7.95
C LYS A 15 11.25 -15.00 -7.97
N ARG A 16 10.33 -14.99 -6.99
CA ARG A 16 9.39 -13.88 -6.83
C ARG A 16 10.06 -12.74 -6.09
N LYS A 17 10.16 -11.62 -6.74
CA LYS A 17 10.74 -10.40 -6.18
C LYS A 17 9.65 -9.37 -5.94
N ALA A 18 9.79 -8.60 -4.90
CA ALA A 18 8.81 -7.59 -4.53
C ALA A 18 9.48 -6.32 -4.00
N GLY A 19 8.81 -5.21 -4.18
CA GLY A 19 9.26 -3.93 -3.67
C GLY A 19 8.08 -3.00 -3.45
N ASN A 20 8.30 -1.95 -2.66
CA ASN A 20 7.32 -0.89 -2.48
C ASN A 20 7.94 0.48 -2.72
N ALA A 21 7.09 1.45 -2.99
CA ALA A 21 7.53 2.83 -3.13
C ALA A 21 6.48 3.78 -2.58
N LEU A 22 6.96 4.85 -1.97
CA LEU A 22 6.16 5.98 -1.50
C LEU A 22 6.75 7.22 -2.18
N VAL A 23 5.94 7.90 -2.97
CA VAL A 23 6.41 9.07 -3.73
C VAL A 23 5.44 10.23 -3.60
N THR A 24 5.98 11.44 -3.73
CA THR A 24 5.16 12.63 -4.03
C THR A 24 5.29 12.92 -5.52
N ALA A 25 4.60 13.94 -6.02
CA ALA A 25 4.72 14.33 -7.42
C ALA A 25 6.16 14.74 -7.81
N GLU A 26 6.99 15.09 -6.84
CA GLU A 26 8.31 15.68 -7.06
C GLU A 26 9.48 14.84 -6.57
N GLN A 27 9.24 13.89 -5.64
CA GLN A 27 10.35 13.13 -5.04
C GLN A 27 9.91 11.75 -4.58
N VAL A 28 10.89 10.86 -4.46
CA VAL A 28 10.74 9.54 -3.85
C VAL A 28 10.98 9.67 -2.36
N LEU A 29 9.95 9.35 -1.55
CA LEU A 29 10.08 9.39 -0.09
C LEU A 29 10.71 8.11 0.45
N GLU A 30 10.34 6.97 -0.12
CA GLU A 30 10.84 5.67 0.27
C GLU A 30 10.69 4.70 -0.91
N ALA A 31 11.68 3.87 -1.12
CA ALA A 31 11.61 2.75 -2.07
C ALA A 31 12.42 1.60 -1.48
N LYS A 32 11.74 0.50 -1.15
CA LYS A 32 12.35 -0.63 -0.46
C LYS A 32 12.07 -1.94 -1.16
N SER A 33 13.08 -2.81 -1.15
CA SER A 33 12.93 -4.21 -1.46
C SER A 33 12.18 -4.92 -0.32
N LEU A 34 11.28 -5.83 -0.66
CA LEU A 34 10.54 -6.64 0.30
C LEU A 34 11.05 -8.07 0.29
N PRO A 35 10.74 -8.88 1.34
CA PRO A 35 11.19 -10.26 1.38
C PRO A 35 10.80 -11.05 0.13
N GLN A 36 11.69 -11.92 -0.32
CA GLN A 36 11.44 -12.78 -1.46
C GLN A 36 10.17 -13.62 -1.21
N GLY A 37 9.32 -13.74 -2.20
CA GLY A 37 8.04 -14.45 -2.07
C GLY A 37 6.86 -13.55 -1.68
N THR A 38 7.08 -12.25 -1.42
CA THR A 38 6.01 -11.32 -1.10
C THR A 38 5.07 -11.15 -2.30
N SER A 39 3.77 -11.34 -2.08
CA SER A 39 2.76 -11.17 -3.13
C SER A 39 2.52 -9.70 -3.46
N ALA A 40 1.93 -9.44 -4.62
CA ALA A 40 1.55 -8.07 -5.01
C ALA A 40 0.58 -7.45 -4.01
N GLN A 41 -0.41 -8.21 -3.52
CA GLN A 41 -1.37 -7.73 -2.53
C GLN A 41 -0.68 -7.32 -1.23
N LEU A 42 0.24 -8.15 -0.75
CA LEU A 42 0.99 -7.85 0.47
C LEU A 42 1.90 -6.64 0.28
N ALA A 43 2.56 -6.51 -0.87
CA ALA A 43 3.39 -5.35 -1.18
C ALA A 43 2.58 -4.06 -1.15
N GLU A 44 1.36 -4.08 -1.67
CA GLU A 44 0.46 -2.92 -1.65
C GLU A 44 0.02 -2.56 -0.22
N LEU A 45 -0.30 -3.55 0.61
CA LEU A 45 -0.64 -3.30 2.02
C LEU A 45 0.53 -2.69 2.78
N VAL A 46 1.73 -3.20 2.56
CA VAL A 46 2.95 -2.67 3.19
C VAL A 46 3.18 -1.22 2.76
N ALA A 47 3.04 -0.93 1.47
CA ALA A 47 3.22 0.43 0.97
C ALA A 47 2.24 1.41 1.62
N LEU A 48 0.96 1.05 1.70
CA LEU A 48 -0.05 1.89 2.32
C LEU A 48 0.24 2.11 3.81
N THR A 49 0.58 1.05 4.53
CA THR A 49 0.91 1.12 5.96
C THR A 49 2.12 2.03 6.21
N GLN A 50 3.16 1.90 5.41
CA GLN A 50 4.35 2.73 5.52
C GLN A 50 4.04 4.21 5.27
N ALA A 51 3.18 4.50 4.29
CA ALA A 51 2.77 5.88 4.02
C ALA A 51 2.06 6.51 5.21
N LEU A 52 1.18 5.75 5.87
CA LEU A 52 0.48 6.21 7.07
C LEU A 52 1.45 6.47 8.23
N GLU A 53 2.37 5.55 8.48
CA GLU A 53 3.35 5.68 9.55
C GLU A 53 4.30 6.86 9.31
N LEU A 54 4.73 7.05 8.06
CA LEU A 54 5.60 8.15 7.67
C LEU A 54 4.93 9.52 7.84
N SER A 55 3.61 9.55 7.77
CA SER A 55 2.81 10.77 7.85
C SER A 55 2.37 11.12 9.28
N LYS A 56 3.00 10.55 10.29
CA LYS A 56 2.65 10.77 11.70
C LYS A 56 2.55 12.25 12.04
N GLY A 57 1.42 12.67 12.60
CA GLY A 57 1.17 14.03 13.03
C GLY A 57 0.89 15.01 11.90
N GLN A 58 0.79 14.56 10.67
CA GLN A 58 0.57 15.39 9.49
C GLN A 58 -0.82 15.17 8.88
N ARG A 59 -1.26 16.15 8.09
CA ARG A 59 -2.44 16.01 7.24
C ARG A 59 -1.96 15.48 5.89
N VAL A 60 -2.57 14.38 5.42
CA VAL A 60 -2.09 13.73 4.21
C VAL A 60 -3.23 13.15 3.39
N ASN A 61 -3.08 13.24 2.06
CA ASN A 61 -3.90 12.53 1.11
C ASN A 61 -3.03 11.42 0.53
N ILE A 62 -3.49 10.18 0.65
CA ILE A 62 -2.76 9.02 0.16
C ILE A 62 -3.51 8.40 -1.00
N TYR A 63 -2.80 8.14 -2.09
CA TYR A 63 -3.36 7.54 -3.30
C TYR A 63 -2.78 6.14 -3.48
N THR A 64 -3.66 5.16 -3.72
CA THR A 64 -3.27 3.80 -4.06
C THR A 64 -4.01 3.35 -5.31
N ASP A 65 -3.35 2.62 -6.20
CA ASP A 65 -4.01 1.98 -7.34
C ASP A 65 -4.46 0.55 -7.00
N SER A 66 -4.14 0.06 -5.81
CA SER A 66 -4.55 -1.26 -5.37
C SER A 66 -5.97 -1.24 -4.82
N LYS A 67 -6.89 -1.84 -5.57
CA LYS A 67 -8.26 -2.03 -5.10
C LYS A 67 -8.29 -2.89 -3.84
N TYR A 68 -7.42 -3.89 -3.75
CA TYR A 68 -7.32 -4.76 -2.57
C TYR A 68 -6.97 -3.97 -1.32
N ALA A 69 -5.91 -3.15 -1.36
CA ALA A 69 -5.50 -2.35 -0.21
C ALA A 69 -6.57 -1.33 0.19
N TYR A 70 -7.15 -0.65 -0.79
CA TYR A 70 -8.21 0.33 -0.57
C TYR A 70 -9.44 -0.30 0.10
N LEU A 71 -9.93 -1.43 -0.44
CA LEU A 71 -11.10 -2.11 0.12
C LEU A 71 -10.82 -2.76 1.47
N THR A 72 -9.60 -3.23 1.69
CA THR A 72 -9.20 -3.77 2.99
C THR A 72 -9.36 -2.71 4.06
N LEU A 73 -8.88 -1.49 3.78
CA LEU A 73 -8.98 -0.39 4.74
C LEU A 73 -10.42 0.09 4.93
N HIS A 74 -11.17 0.32 3.84
CA HIS A 74 -12.46 1.01 3.91
C HIS A 74 -13.67 0.11 4.10
N ALA A 75 -13.60 -1.15 3.69
CA ALA A 75 -14.78 -2.01 3.68
C ALA A 75 -14.67 -3.28 4.52
N ARG A 76 -13.47 -3.77 4.79
CA ARG A 76 -13.26 -5.09 5.39
C ARG A 76 -12.57 -5.09 6.76
N ALA A 77 -11.74 -4.10 7.02
CA ALA A 77 -10.90 -4.08 8.20
C ALA A 77 -11.69 -4.13 9.52
N GLU A 78 -12.75 -3.32 9.62
CA GLU A 78 -13.59 -3.30 10.83
C GLU A 78 -14.34 -4.62 11.04
N ILE A 79 -14.82 -5.24 9.95
CA ILE A 79 -15.50 -6.53 10.01
C ILE A 79 -14.54 -7.60 10.56
N TRP A 80 -13.31 -7.63 10.05
CA TRP A 80 -12.32 -8.60 10.52
C TRP A 80 -11.91 -8.33 11.95
N LYS A 81 -11.81 -7.07 12.36
CA LYS A 81 -11.51 -6.71 13.74
C LYS A 81 -12.56 -7.27 14.70
N GLU A 82 -13.85 -7.15 14.37
CA GLU A 82 -14.95 -7.72 15.17
C GLU A 82 -14.85 -9.25 15.28
N ARG A 83 -14.34 -9.90 14.24
CA ARG A 83 -14.13 -11.36 14.19
C ARG A 83 -12.77 -11.80 14.72
N GLN A 84 -12.01 -10.89 15.37
CA GLN A 84 -10.67 -11.17 15.89
C GLN A 84 -9.71 -11.66 14.78
N PHE A 85 -9.90 -11.17 13.55
CA PHE A 85 -9.08 -11.52 12.37
C PHE A 85 -9.09 -13.02 12.05
N LYS A 86 -10.23 -13.68 12.30
CA LYS A 86 -10.41 -15.10 12.02
C LYS A 86 -11.50 -15.32 10.98
N THR A 87 -11.35 -16.39 10.21
CA THR A 87 -12.40 -16.84 9.29
C THR A 87 -13.54 -17.49 10.07
N ALA A 88 -14.62 -17.85 9.39
CA ALA A 88 -15.75 -18.54 9.99
C ALA A 88 -15.35 -19.88 10.64
N THR A 89 -14.28 -20.52 10.17
CA THR A 89 -13.75 -21.77 10.72
C THR A 89 -12.74 -21.55 11.87
N GLY A 90 -12.52 -20.31 12.27
CA GLY A 90 -11.61 -19.96 13.36
C GLY A 90 -10.14 -19.82 12.99
N GLU A 91 -9.81 -19.93 11.72
CA GLU A 91 -8.44 -19.76 11.25
C GLU A 91 -8.12 -18.27 11.00
N PRO A 92 -6.84 -17.85 11.19
CA PRO A 92 -6.45 -16.47 10.90
C PRO A 92 -6.71 -16.12 9.44
N ILE A 93 -7.17 -14.90 9.19
CA ILE A 93 -7.31 -14.39 7.81
C ILE A 93 -5.95 -14.19 7.18
N LYS A 94 -5.90 -14.27 5.85
CA LYS A 94 -4.67 -14.02 5.09
C LYS A 94 -4.15 -12.60 5.36
N HIS A 95 -2.86 -12.48 5.62
CA HIS A 95 -2.18 -11.19 5.92
C HIS A 95 -2.70 -10.49 7.17
N PHE A 96 -3.19 -11.24 8.18
CA PHE A 96 -3.81 -10.62 9.35
C PHE A 96 -2.85 -9.70 10.13
N ARG A 97 -1.57 -10.02 10.20
CA ARG A 97 -0.58 -9.19 10.90
C ARG A 97 -0.42 -7.83 10.23
N GLU A 98 -0.34 -7.84 8.91
CA GLU A 98 -0.18 -6.64 8.10
C GLU A 98 -1.45 -5.79 8.14
N ILE A 99 -2.62 -6.42 8.15
CA ILE A 99 -3.90 -5.73 8.28
C ILE A 99 -4.05 -5.10 9.66
N LYS A 100 -3.64 -5.80 10.73
CA LYS A 100 -3.63 -5.22 12.07
C LYS A 100 -2.73 -4.00 12.15
N ARG A 101 -1.54 -4.08 11.56
CA ARG A 101 -0.60 -2.97 11.51
C ARG A 101 -1.19 -1.77 10.74
N LEU A 102 -1.88 -2.04 9.64
CA LEU A 102 -2.58 -1.01 8.86
C LEU A 102 -3.62 -0.29 9.71
N LEU A 103 -4.45 -1.04 10.45
CA LEU A 103 -5.48 -0.46 11.31
C LEU A 103 -4.90 0.40 12.43
N THR A 104 -3.74 0.03 12.94
CA THR A 104 -3.03 0.86 13.93
C THR A 104 -2.44 2.10 13.26
N ALA A 105 -1.86 1.95 12.08
CA ALA A 105 -1.21 3.03 11.35
C ALA A 105 -2.17 4.14 10.92
N ILE A 106 -3.46 3.84 10.72
CA ILE A 106 -4.45 4.83 10.29
C ILE A 106 -4.60 5.99 11.30
N TYR A 107 -4.22 5.75 12.54
CA TYR A 107 -4.27 6.76 13.60
C TYR A 107 -2.99 7.60 13.70
N CYS A 108 -1.94 7.27 12.95
CA CYS A 108 -0.68 8.02 12.98
C CYS A 108 -0.81 9.44 12.41
N PRO A 109 -1.42 9.65 11.22
CA PRO A 109 -1.62 11.00 10.71
C PRO A 109 -2.61 11.79 11.57
N LYS A 110 -2.45 13.11 11.57
CA LYS A 110 -3.42 14.00 12.22
C LYS A 110 -4.78 13.93 11.48
N GLU A 111 -4.73 13.97 10.16
CA GLU A 111 -5.89 13.80 9.27
C GLU A 111 -5.41 13.04 8.04
N VAL A 112 -6.22 12.11 7.56
CA VAL A 112 -5.89 11.34 6.38
C VAL A 112 -7.11 11.07 5.51
N ALA A 113 -6.93 11.18 4.20
CA ALA A 113 -7.86 10.67 3.21
C ALA A 113 -7.09 9.67 2.35
N VAL A 114 -7.60 8.45 2.24
CA VAL A 114 -7.04 7.42 1.37
C VAL A 114 -7.95 7.26 0.17
N MET A 115 -7.40 7.46 -1.02
CA MET A 115 -8.16 7.49 -2.26
C MET A 115 -7.64 6.42 -3.21
N HIS A 116 -8.57 5.81 -3.94
CA HIS A 116 -8.23 4.88 -4.99
C HIS A 116 -8.05 5.64 -6.30
N CYS A 117 -6.93 5.42 -6.99
CA CYS A 117 -6.70 5.95 -8.32
C CYS A 117 -6.60 4.79 -9.32
N LYS A 118 -6.96 5.07 -10.57
CA LYS A 118 -6.88 4.07 -11.63
C LYS A 118 -5.42 3.83 -12.01
N GLY A 119 -4.97 2.57 -11.93
CA GLY A 119 -3.63 2.19 -12.36
C GLY A 119 -3.42 2.44 -13.85
N HIS A 120 -2.21 2.85 -14.22
CA HIS A 120 -1.81 3.09 -15.60
C HIS A 120 -2.66 4.11 -16.36
N SER A 121 -3.28 5.05 -15.64
CA SER A 121 -4.02 6.16 -16.26
C SER A 121 -3.05 7.08 -17.02
N ARG A 122 -3.48 7.53 -18.19
CA ARG A 122 -2.68 8.44 -19.05
C ARG A 122 -3.35 9.79 -19.24
N ASP A 123 -4.19 10.20 -18.30
CA ASP A 123 -4.95 11.44 -18.43
C ASP A 123 -4.14 12.71 -18.11
N GLY A 124 -2.86 12.58 -17.75
CA GLY A 124 -2.00 13.71 -17.46
C GLY A 124 -2.25 14.38 -16.13
N SER A 125 -3.12 13.83 -15.28
CA SER A 125 -3.38 14.37 -13.95
C SER A 125 -2.17 14.16 -13.01
N LYS A 126 -2.11 14.95 -11.93
CA LYS A 126 -1.09 14.76 -10.89
C LYS A 126 -1.18 13.36 -10.29
N ALA A 127 -2.40 12.83 -10.12
CA ALA A 127 -2.61 11.48 -9.61
C ALA A 127 -2.01 10.44 -10.56
N ALA A 128 -2.23 10.58 -11.87
CA ALA A 128 -1.68 9.67 -12.86
C ALA A 128 -0.14 9.72 -12.89
N GLU A 129 0.44 10.93 -12.85
CA GLU A 129 1.90 11.10 -12.83
C GLU A 129 2.52 10.49 -11.56
N GLY A 130 1.93 10.76 -10.40
CA GLY A 130 2.40 10.19 -9.14
C GLY A 130 2.31 8.68 -9.12
N ASN A 131 1.21 8.11 -9.62
CA ASN A 131 1.03 6.67 -9.70
C ASN A 131 2.07 6.03 -10.62
N GLN A 132 2.36 6.64 -11.76
CA GLN A 132 3.40 6.15 -12.68
C GLN A 132 4.78 6.16 -12.04
N LEU A 133 5.12 7.23 -11.33
CA LEU A 133 6.39 7.33 -10.62
C LEU A 133 6.49 6.23 -9.54
N GLY A 134 5.42 6.04 -8.77
CA GLY A 134 5.36 4.99 -7.76
C GLY A 134 5.57 3.60 -8.33
N ASP A 135 4.87 3.26 -9.42
CA ASP A 135 5.01 1.98 -10.10
C ASP A 135 6.45 1.74 -10.55
N CYS A 136 7.05 2.74 -11.19
CA CYS A 136 8.44 2.66 -11.65
C CYS A 136 9.41 2.42 -10.50
N GLN A 137 9.28 3.16 -9.41
CA GLN A 137 10.18 3.05 -8.25
C GLN A 137 9.97 1.74 -7.49
N ALA A 138 8.73 1.25 -7.37
CA ALA A 138 8.46 -0.02 -6.72
C ALA A 138 9.10 -1.19 -7.49
N ARG A 139 9.03 -1.18 -8.82
CA ARG A 139 9.67 -2.19 -9.66
C ARG A 139 11.17 -2.16 -9.52
N LYS A 140 11.78 -0.96 -9.52
CA LYS A 140 13.23 -0.82 -9.30
C LYS A 140 13.64 -1.34 -7.94
N ALA A 141 12.87 -1.04 -6.90
CA ALA A 141 13.16 -1.50 -5.54
C ALA A 141 13.08 -3.03 -5.42
N ALA A 142 12.19 -3.67 -6.19
CA ALA A 142 12.04 -5.13 -6.21
C ALA A 142 13.24 -5.85 -6.84
N LEU A 143 13.96 -5.19 -7.73
CA LEU A 143 15.12 -5.76 -8.38
C LEU A 143 16.31 -5.84 -7.42
#